data_3fdcbc378eb7b8d1df4a87fc7a21b5a3
#
_entry.id   3fdcbc378eb7b8d1df4a87fc7a21b5a3
#
_cell.length_a   1.000
_cell.length_b   1.000
_cell.length_c   1.000
_cell.angle_alpha   90.00
_cell.angle_beta   90.00
_cell.angle_gamma   90.00
#
_symmetry.space_group_name_H-M   'P 1'
#
loop_
_entity.id
_entity.type
_entity.pdbx_description
1 polymer ?
#
loop_
_entity_poly.entity_id
_entity_poly.type
_entity_poly.pdbx_seq_one_letter_code
_entity_poly.pdbx_strand_id
1 'polypeptide(L)'
;EHHSNVLPWMNVAKKKNATLKYIELDSTGRITVEAFKKTITEKSKVLAITYVSNVMGYITPIKEIIKIAHEHNIIVVVDAAQAVPHMKVDVQDLDCDFLAFSAHKMFGPTGFGILFGKYKYLKKMSPIEYGGDMMHHTNLKQVHLLLRRQ
;
A
#
# COMPACT_ATOMS: atom_id res chain seq x y z
N GLU A 1 8.08 -5.42 -6.18
CA GLU A 1 8.28 -6.53 -7.13
C GLU A 1 7.49 -6.31 -8.42
N HIS A 2 6.15 -6.28 -8.39
CA HIS A 2 5.33 -6.06 -9.58
C HIS A 2 5.36 -4.60 -10.03
N HIS A 3 5.38 -4.35 -11.35
CA HIS A 3 5.46 -3.00 -11.91
C HIS A 3 4.36 -2.07 -11.40
N SER A 4 3.15 -2.58 -11.18
CA SER A 4 2.04 -1.79 -10.58
C SER A 4 2.34 -1.27 -9.19
N ASN A 5 3.26 -1.92 -8.44
CA ASN A 5 3.72 -1.47 -7.12
C ASN A 5 5.10 -0.80 -7.16
N VAL A 6 5.76 -0.71 -8.30
CA VAL A 6 7.06 -0.04 -8.44
C VAL A 6 6.92 1.33 -9.13
N LEU A 7 6.30 1.35 -10.30
CA LEU A 7 6.25 2.54 -11.15
C LEU A 7 5.53 3.73 -10.50
N PRO A 8 4.41 3.57 -9.76
CA PRO A 8 3.79 4.69 -9.05
C PRO A 8 4.74 5.34 -8.03
N TRP A 9 5.49 4.52 -7.28
CA TRP A 9 6.44 5.01 -6.28
C TRP A 9 7.63 5.72 -6.90
N MET A 10 8.15 5.23 -8.04
CA MET A 10 9.18 5.94 -8.81
C MET A 10 8.70 7.33 -9.24
N ASN A 11 7.46 7.42 -9.74
CA ASN A 11 6.87 8.69 -10.16
C ASN A 11 6.65 9.65 -8.97
N VAL A 12 6.13 9.15 -7.85
CA VAL A 12 5.95 9.96 -6.63
C VAL A 12 7.29 10.43 -6.09
N ALA A 13 8.29 9.55 -6.02
CA ALA A 13 9.64 9.90 -5.55
C ALA A 13 10.24 11.03 -6.40
N LYS A 14 10.15 10.93 -7.74
CA LYS A 14 10.59 11.98 -8.66
C LYS A 14 9.85 13.30 -8.41
N LYS A 15 8.50 13.27 -8.31
CA LYS A 15 7.68 14.48 -8.10
C LYS A 15 7.93 15.16 -6.75
N LYS A 16 8.29 14.39 -5.73
CA LYS A 16 8.51 14.89 -4.36
C LYS A 16 9.96 15.07 -4.00
N ASN A 17 10.89 14.89 -4.95
CA ASN A 17 12.33 14.89 -4.71
C ASN A 17 12.75 13.98 -3.55
N ALA A 18 12.15 12.79 -3.52
CA ALA A 18 12.39 11.76 -2.51
C ALA A 18 13.26 10.64 -3.08
N THR A 19 14.00 9.95 -2.22
CA THR A 19 14.82 8.80 -2.61
C THR A 19 14.02 7.52 -2.48
N LEU A 20 13.95 6.74 -3.56
CA LEU A 20 13.42 5.39 -3.54
C LEU A 20 14.57 4.40 -3.27
N LYS A 21 14.41 3.58 -2.24
CA LYS A 21 15.33 2.48 -1.92
C LYS A 21 14.62 1.15 -2.10
N TYR A 22 15.37 0.14 -2.50
CA TYR A 22 14.86 -1.22 -2.63
C TYR A 22 15.42 -2.09 -1.50
N ILE A 23 14.59 -2.97 -0.95
CA ILE A 23 15.02 -4.00 -0.02
C ILE A 23 15.74 -5.07 -0.85
N GLU A 24 16.98 -5.37 -0.52
CA GLU A 24 17.73 -6.42 -1.17
C GLU A 24 17.14 -7.79 -0.84
N LEU A 25 17.10 -8.66 -1.82
CA LEU A 25 16.66 -10.03 -1.64
C LEU A 25 17.82 -10.87 -1.10
N ASP A 26 17.51 -11.89 -0.33
CA ASP A 26 18.50 -12.86 0.10
C ASP A 26 18.94 -13.80 -1.08
N SER A 27 19.85 -14.71 -0.81
CA SER A 27 20.35 -15.67 -1.82
C SER A 27 19.27 -16.60 -2.38
N THR A 28 18.10 -16.68 -1.73
CA THR A 28 16.93 -17.45 -2.19
C THR A 28 15.89 -16.61 -2.90
N GLY A 29 16.17 -15.31 -3.11
CA GLY A 29 15.27 -14.37 -3.77
C GLY A 29 14.12 -13.86 -2.87
N ARG A 30 14.27 -13.90 -1.54
CA ARG A 30 13.22 -13.53 -0.59
C ARG A 30 13.53 -12.24 0.15
N ILE A 31 12.47 -11.51 0.51
CA ILE A 31 12.55 -10.40 1.44
C ILE A 31 12.63 -10.95 2.86
N THR A 32 13.65 -10.52 3.60
CA THR A 32 13.82 -10.89 5.01
C THR A 32 13.66 -9.67 5.91
N VAL A 33 13.39 -9.91 7.19
CA VAL A 33 13.31 -8.87 8.22
C VAL A 33 14.65 -8.15 8.36
N GLU A 34 15.76 -8.90 8.28
CA GLU A 34 17.12 -8.37 8.38
C GLU A 34 17.45 -7.43 7.21
N ALA A 35 17.06 -7.81 5.99
CA ALA A 35 17.24 -6.98 4.80
C ALA A 35 16.42 -5.68 4.92
N PHE A 36 15.18 -5.77 5.42
CA PHE A 36 14.36 -4.60 5.70
C PHE A 36 15.04 -3.67 6.73
N LYS A 37 15.49 -4.20 7.87
CA LYS A 37 16.17 -3.42 8.92
C LYS A 37 17.43 -2.70 8.40
N LYS A 38 18.18 -3.35 7.49
CA LYS A 38 19.36 -2.71 6.86
C LYS A 38 18.99 -1.59 5.88
N THR A 39 17.79 -1.66 5.28
CA THR A 39 17.37 -0.71 4.24
C THR A 39 16.78 0.58 4.83
N ILE A 40 16.07 0.50 5.97
CA ILE A 40 15.40 1.65 6.58
C ILE A 40 16.40 2.62 7.19
N THR A 41 15.99 3.88 7.27
CA THR A 41 16.73 4.97 7.93
C THR A 41 15.72 5.88 8.63
N GLU A 42 16.18 6.80 9.46
CA GLU A 42 15.33 7.83 10.09
C GLU A 42 14.54 8.69 9.08
N LYS A 43 15.03 8.76 7.83
CA LYS A 43 14.36 9.47 6.74
C LYS A 43 13.29 8.65 6.04
N SER A 44 13.18 7.35 6.32
CA SER A 44 12.16 6.48 5.72
C SER A 44 10.77 6.88 6.18
N LYS A 45 9.83 7.03 5.23
CA LYS A 45 8.46 7.52 5.52
C LYS A 45 7.39 6.55 5.06
N VAL A 46 7.63 5.83 3.98
CA VAL A 46 6.67 4.88 3.39
C VAL A 46 7.41 3.60 3.02
N LEU A 47 6.82 2.48 3.35
CA LEU A 47 7.18 1.14 2.87
C LEU A 47 6.07 0.65 1.96
N ALA A 48 6.40 0.35 0.69
CA ALA A 48 5.53 -0.38 -0.22
C ALA A 48 6.09 -1.79 -0.39
N ILE A 49 5.32 -2.81 -0.04
CA ILE A 49 5.83 -4.18 0.03
C ILE A 49 4.79 -5.20 -0.42
N THR A 50 5.22 -6.24 -1.12
CA THR A 50 4.36 -7.36 -1.52
C THR A 50 4.16 -8.33 -0.35
N TYR A 51 2.92 -8.85 -0.22
CA TYR A 51 2.63 -9.87 0.80
C TYR A 51 3.00 -11.27 0.30
N VAL A 52 2.56 -11.62 -0.92
CA VAL A 52 2.91 -12.87 -1.58
C VAL A 52 3.59 -12.53 -2.91
N SER A 53 4.75 -13.08 -3.14
CA SER A 53 5.51 -12.83 -4.36
C SER A 53 4.76 -13.32 -5.60
N ASN A 54 4.63 -12.45 -6.60
CA ASN A 54 4.03 -12.80 -7.88
C ASN A 54 4.93 -13.73 -8.73
N VAL A 55 6.23 -13.70 -8.49
CA VAL A 55 7.21 -14.47 -9.27
C VAL A 55 7.60 -15.75 -8.55
N MET A 56 7.95 -15.66 -7.27
CA MET A 56 8.51 -16.76 -6.49
C MET A 56 7.47 -17.51 -5.65
N GLY A 57 6.28 -16.94 -5.47
CA GLY A 57 5.19 -17.56 -4.70
C GLY A 57 5.40 -17.66 -3.19
N TYR A 58 6.48 -17.09 -2.63
CA TYR A 58 6.70 -17.10 -1.19
C TYR A 58 5.86 -16.03 -0.47
N ILE A 59 5.61 -16.27 0.81
CA ILE A 59 4.94 -15.32 1.70
C ILE A 59 6.02 -14.49 2.41
N THR A 60 5.93 -13.16 2.27
CA THR A 60 6.81 -12.22 2.98
C THR A 60 6.49 -12.24 4.48
N PRO A 61 7.46 -12.14 5.41
CA PRO A 61 7.23 -12.03 6.85
C PRO A 61 6.65 -10.64 7.20
N ILE A 62 5.49 -10.35 6.60
CA ILE A 62 4.91 -9.01 6.51
C ILE A 62 4.52 -8.44 7.87
N LYS A 63 3.97 -9.29 8.75
CA LYS A 63 3.49 -8.86 10.07
C LYS A 63 4.61 -8.34 10.96
N GLU A 64 5.75 -9.02 10.94
CA GLU A 64 6.95 -8.57 11.67
C GLU A 64 7.53 -7.30 11.06
N ILE A 65 7.59 -7.23 9.73
CA ILE A 65 8.06 -6.05 9.01
C ILE A 65 7.17 -4.84 9.29
N ILE A 66 5.84 -5.00 9.31
CA ILE A 66 4.90 -3.92 9.64
C ILE A 66 5.13 -3.40 11.05
N LYS A 67 5.28 -4.31 12.03
CA LYS A 67 5.56 -3.92 13.42
C LYS A 67 6.81 -3.05 13.52
N ILE A 68 7.91 -3.49 12.91
CA ILE A 68 9.17 -2.73 12.90
C ILE A 68 9.01 -1.39 12.16
N ALA A 69 8.30 -1.39 11.02
CA ALA A 69 8.03 -0.16 10.28
C ALA A 69 7.28 0.88 11.13
N HIS A 70 6.28 0.44 11.89
CA HIS A 70 5.52 1.31 12.80
C HIS A 70 6.36 1.84 13.97
N GLU A 71 7.28 1.05 14.51
CA GLU A 71 8.25 1.50 15.53
C GLU A 71 9.12 2.67 15.02
N HIS A 72 9.33 2.72 13.70
CA HIS A 72 10.06 3.80 13.01
C HIS A 72 9.16 4.87 12.39
N ASN A 73 7.86 4.89 12.70
CA ASN A 73 6.86 5.82 12.13
C ASN A 73 6.79 5.76 10.58
N ILE A 74 6.98 4.60 9.99
CA ILE A 74 6.89 4.34 8.56
C ILE A 74 5.47 3.86 8.24
N ILE A 75 4.81 4.52 7.28
CA ILE A 75 3.50 4.11 6.75
C ILE A 75 3.69 2.90 5.85
N VAL A 76 2.87 1.86 6.04
CA VAL A 76 2.99 0.61 5.28
C VAL A 76 1.85 0.43 4.30
N VAL A 77 2.21 0.27 3.04
CA VAL A 77 1.33 -0.04 1.91
C VAL A 77 1.61 -1.47 1.44
N VAL A 78 0.64 -2.35 1.60
CA VAL A 78 0.77 -3.77 1.25
C VAL A 78 0.17 -4.04 -0.12
N ASP A 79 0.95 -4.58 -1.03
CA ASP A 79 0.45 -5.21 -2.24
C ASP A 79 0.01 -6.63 -1.91
N ALA A 80 -1.30 -6.84 -1.82
CA ALA A 80 -1.92 -8.11 -1.51
C ALA A 80 -2.54 -8.80 -2.74
N ALA A 81 -2.16 -8.37 -3.94
CA ALA A 81 -2.74 -8.88 -5.18
C ALA A 81 -2.65 -10.40 -5.34
N GLN A 82 -1.60 -11.03 -4.80
CA GLN A 82 -1.46 -12.48 -4.78
C GLN A 82 -1.88 -13.11 -3.42
N ALA A 83 -1.96 -12.34 -2.35
CA ALA A 83 -2.35 -12.86 -1.05
C ALA A 83 -3.86 -13.11 -0.95
N VAL A 84 -4.67 -12.10 -1.27
CA VAL A 84 -6.13 -12.14 -1.08
C VAL A 84 -6.81 -13.30 -1.82
N PRO A 85 -6.47 -13.65 -3.08
CA PRO A 85 -7.09 -14.77 -3.76
C PRO A 85 -6.67 -16.16 -3.23
N HIS A 86 -5.58 -16.27 -2.48
CA HIS A 86 -4.98 -17.56 -2.13
C HIS A 86 -4.98 -17.88 -0.63
N MET A 87 -5.18 -16.87 0.25
CA MET A 87 -5.14 -17.08 1.69
C MET A 87 -6.04 -16.08 2.41
N LYS A 88 -6.42 -16.41 3.64
CA LYS A 88 -7.15 -15.47 4.51
C LYS A 88 -6.24 -14.28 4.83
N VAL A 89 -6.73 -13.08 4.57
CA VAL A 89 -6.06 -11.82 4.93
C VAL A 89 -6.98 -11.06 5.88
N ASP A 90 -6.47 -10.79 7.08
CA ASP A 90 -7.15 -9.99 8.08
C ASP A 90 -6.36 -8.69 8.27
N VAL A 91 -6.95 -7.58 7.84
CA VAL A 91 -6.29 -6.26 7.87
C VAL A 91 -6.12 -5.71 9.28
N GLN A 92 -6.96 -6.14 10.22
CA GLN A 92 -6.85 -5.73 11.63
C GLN A 92 -5.70 -6.46 12.31
N ASP A 93 -5.61 -7.78 12.11
CA ASP A 93 -4.51 -8.59 12.63
C ASP A 93 -3.16 -8.21 11.99
N LEU A 94 -3.18 -7.86 10.71
CA LEU A 94 -1.99 -7.41 9.97
C LEU A 94 -1.54 -6.01 10.39
N ASP A 95 -2.48 -5.16 10.81
CA ASP A 95 -2.27 -3.76 11.19
C ASP A 95 -1.59 -2.90 10.11
N CYS A 96 -1.72 -3.25 8.82
CA CYS A 96 -1.20 -2.42 7.74
C CYS A 96 -1.97 -1.09 7.63
N ASP A 97 -1.31 -0.06 7.10
CA ASP A 97 -1.96 1.25 6.93
C ASP A 97 -2.79 1.32 5.66
N PHE A 98 -2.30 0.66 4.60
CA PHE A 98 -3.00 0.48 3.34
C PHE A 98 -2.78 -0.93 2.80
N LEU A 99 -3.78 -1.46 2.10
CA LEU A 99 -3.68 -2.74 1.40
C LEU A 99 -4.44 -2.67 0.08
N ALA A 100 -3.80 -3.08 -1.00
CA ALA A 100 -4.37 -3.05 -2.33
C ALA A 100 -4.39 -4.43 -2.98
N PHE A 101 -5.45 -4.72 -3.74
CA PHE A 101 -5.56 -5.91 -4.56
C PHE A 101 -6.50 -5.72 -5.74
N SER A 102 -6.41 -6.62 -6.74
CA SER A 102 -7.20 -6.57 -7.97
C SER A 102 -8.32 -7.59 -7.95
N ALA A 103 -9.53 -7.20 -8.33
CA ALA A 103 -10.69 -8.09 -8.33
C ALA A 103 -10.55 -9.26 -9.31
N HIS A 104 -9.93 -9.05 -10.47
CA HIS A 104 -9.80 -10.11 -11.49
C HIS A 104 -8.95 -11.31 -11.04
N LYS A 105 -8.10 -11.14 -10.00
CA LYS A 105 -7.33 -12.26 -9.42
C LYS A 105 -8.11 -13.07 -8.40
N MET A 106 -9.29 -12.60 -7.98
CA MET A 106 -10.19 -13.31 -7.06
C MET A 106 -11.61 -13.45 -7.64
N PHE A 107 -11.68 -13.87 -8.90
CA PHE A 107 -12.92 -14.18 -9.62
C PHE A 107 -13.86 -12.99 -9.87
N GLY A 108 -13.38 -11.76 -9.67
CA GLY A 108 -14.13 -10.54 -9.99
C GLY A 108 -13.84 -10.02 -11.39
N PRO A 109 -14.50 -8.92 -11.80
CA PRO A 109 -14.31 -8.33 -13.12
C PRO A 109 -12.93 -7.68 -13.27
N THR A 110 -12.47 -7.55 -14.53
CA THR A 110 -11.31 -6.71 -14.89
C THR A 110 -11.62 -5.22 -14.73
N GLY A 111 -10.59 -4.41 -14.56
CA GLY A 111 -10.74 -2.95 -14.42
C GLY A 111 -11.21 -2.49 -13.02
N PHE A 112 -11.34 -3.41 -12.09
CA PHE A 112 -11.77 -3.13 -10.71
C PHE A 112 -10.71 -3.55 -9.71
N GLY A 113 -10.44 -2.69 -8.73
CA GLY A 113 -9.51 -2.95 -7.64
C GLY A 113 -10.03 -2.39 -6.32
N ILE A 114 -9.48 -2.88 -5.23
CA ILE A 114 -9.83 -2.47 -3.88
C ILE A 114 -8.59 -1.88 -3.20
N LEU A 115 -8.78 -0.74 -2.53
CA LEU A 115 -7.83 -0.16 -1.62
C LEU A 115 -8.45 -0.08 -0.23
N PHE A 116 -7.96 -0.89 0.69
CA PHE A 116 -8.18 -0.68 2.12
C PHE A 116 -7.23 0.40 2.62
N GLY A 117 -7.68 1.25 3.54
CA GLY A 117 -6.83 2.22 4.23
C GLY A 117 -7.37 2.55 5.61
N LYS A 118 -6.47 2.74 6.58
CA LYS A 118 -6.86 3.24 7.91
C LYS A 118 -7.50 4.62 7.76
N TYR A 119 -8.67 4.81 8.37
CA TYR A 119 -9.45 6.04 8.25
C TYR A 119 -8.67 7.32 8.59
N LYS A 120 -7.77 7.25 9.57
CA LYS A 120 -6.90 8.38 9.95
C LYS A 120 -6.06 8.94 8.79
N TYR A 121 -5.75 8.10 7.79
CA TYR A 121 -5.04 8.51 6.58
C TYR A 121 -6.02 8.89 5.47
N LEU A 122 -7.03 8.05 5.20
CA LEU A 122 -8.01 8.29 4.13
C LEU A 122 -8.67 9.66 4.25
N LYS A 123 -9.03 10.08 5.46
CA LYS A 123 -9.65 11.41 5.68
C LYS A 123 -8.76 12.61 5.34
N LYS A 124 -7.44 12.39 5.17
CA LYS A 124 -6.47 13.44 4.84
C LYS A 124 -6.06 13.42 3.37
N MET A 125 -6.46 12.38 2.63
CA MET A 125 -6.12 12.24 1.21
C MET A 125 -7.07 13.09 0.36
N SER A 126 -6.49 13.77 -0.62
CA SER A 126 -7.29 14.37 -1.69
C SER A 126 -7.60 13.30 -2.74
N PRO A 127 -8.81 13.27 -3.29
CA PRO A 127 -9.14 12.39 -4.40
C PRO A 127 -8.23 12.65 -5.60
N ILE A 128 -7.87 11.58 -6.32
CA ILE A 128 -7.14 11.69 -7.59
C ILE A 128 -8.14 11.94 -8.72
N GLU A 129 -9.31 11.30 -8.63
CA GLU A 129 -10.42 11.48 -9.56
C GLU A 129 -11.66 11.93 -8.79
N TYR A 130 -12.54 12.66 -9.46
CA TYR A 130 -13.76 13.21 -8.89
C TYR A 130 -14.97 12.57 -9.54
N GLY A 131 -16.00 12.26 -8.75
CA GLY A 131 -17.21 11.61 -9.22
C GLY A 131 -18.45 12.02 -8.43
N GLY A 132 -19.58 11.44 -8.77
CA GLY A 132 -20.83 11.65 -8.04
C GLY A 132 -20.71 11.28 -6.57
N ASP A 133 -21.57 11.88 -5.74
CA ASP A 133 -21.64 11.65 -4.29
C ASP A 133 -20.40 12.04 -3.47
N MET A 134 -19.44 12.73 -4.06
CA MET A 134 -18.23 13.20 -3.37
C MET A 134 -18.37 14.61 -2.78
N MET A 135 -19.51 15.27 -3.00
CA MET A 135 -19.72 16.65 -2.58
C MET A 135 -20.62 16.73 -1.36
N HIS A 136 -20.15 17.39 -0.32
CA HIS A 136 -20.95 17.70 0.87
C HIS A 136 -21.74 19.00 0.71
N HIS A 137 -21.12 19.99 0.10
CA HIS A 137 -21.69 21.31 -0.12
C HIS A 137 -21.11 21.91 -1.39
N THR A 138 -21.97 22.44 -2.26
CA THR A 138 -21.56 23.29 -3.37
C THR A 138 -22.15 24.67 -3.20
N ASN A 139 -21.31 25.68 -3.25
CA ASN A 139 -21.71 27.01 -3.66
C ASN A 139 -20.81 27.42 -4.85
N LEU A 140 -21.18 28.46 -5.57
CA LEU A 140 -20.44 28.93 -6.75
C LEU A 140 -18.97 29.31 -6.50
N LYS A 141 -18.50 29.28 -5.25
CA LYS A 141 -17.14 29.67 -4.85
C LYS A 141 -16.36 28.58 -4.11
N GLN A 142 -17.00 27.53 -3.59
CA GLN A 142 -16.33 26.48 -2.81
C GLN A 142 -16.99 25.10 -3.01
N VAL A 143 -16.17 24.09 -3.17
CA VAL A 143 -16.56 22.67 -3.21
C VAL A 143 -15.98 21.98 -1.98
N HIS A 144 -16.83 21.40 -1.14
CA HIS A 144 -16.43 20.57 -0.02
C HIS A 144 -16.65 19.09 -0.36
N LEU A 145 -15.61 18.30 -0.26
CA LEU A 145 -15.63 16.87 -0.57
C LEU A 145 -16.10 16.06 0.64
N LEU A 146 -17.00 15.11 0.40
CA LEU A 146 -17.43 14.11 1.36
C LEU A 146 -16.52 12.89 1.29
N LEU A 147 -15.91 12.54 2.43
CA LEU A 147 -15.44 11.19 2.66
C LEU A 147 -16.56 10.44 3.39
N ARG A 148 -17.24 9.51 2.71
CA ARG A 148 -18.27 8.70 3.38
C ARG A 148 -17.62 7.85 4.48
N ARG A 149 -18.20 7.90 5.68
CA ARG A 149 -17.94 6.92 6.73
C ARG A 149 -18.65 5.63 6.31
N GLN A 150 -17.91 4.57 6.13
CA GLN A 150 -18.46 3.22 6.21
C GLN A 150 -18.32 2.71 7.63
#